data_585556a76da4cfb8c6457b45b95dbec7
#
_entry.id   585556a76da4cfb8c6457b45b95dbec7
#
_cell.length_a   1.000
_cell.length_b   1.000
_cell.length_c   1.000
_cell.angle_alpha   90.00
_cell.angle_beta   90.00
_cell.angle_gamma   90.00
#
_symmetry.space_group_name_H-M   'P 1'
#
loop_
_entity.id
_entity.type
_entity.pdbx_description
1 polymer ?
#
loop_
_entity_poly.entity_id
_entity_poly.type
_entity_poly.pdbx_seq_one_letter_code
_entity_poly.pdbx_strand_id
1 'polypeptide(L)'
;MLKSMGANRHLFQAAGTLLERWNLTSIAGRTTREISYGEKRQIDLILAMAVQPKVLLLDEPTAGLSAAEVVRVVGMIRSLPKEMTILMIEHDMLVAFDLADRIAVLHQGRLIAEGDVATIRNDPHVTEIYLGAD
;
A
#
# COMPACT_ATOMS: atom_id res chain seq x y z
N MET A 1 -13.77 -30.21 8.81
CA MET A 1 -13.01 -31.29 8.18
C MET A 1 -11.87 -30.68 7.41
N LEU A 2 -10.69 -30.61 8.02
CA LEU A 2 -9.47 -30.03 7.41
C LEU A 2 -9.01 -31.01 6.31
N LYS A 3 -9.11 -30.62 5.04
CA LYS A 3 -8.46 -31.36 3.97
C LYS A 3 -6.95 -31.37 4.24
N SER A 4 -6.37 -32.57 4.16
CA SER A 4 -4.96 -32.83 4.40
C SER A 4 -4.05 -31.76 3.76
N MET A 5 -3.07 -31.25 4.50
CA MET A 5 -2.07 -30.26 4.02
C MET A 5 -1.33 -30.72 2.75
N GLY A 6 -1.30 -32.03 2.47
CA GLY A 6 -0.73 -32.58 1.23
C GLY A 6 -1.51 -32.25 -0.04
N ALA A 7 -2.85 -32.03 0.04
CA ALA A 7 -3.68 -31.72 -1.12
C ALA A 7 -3.52 -30.29 -1.65
N ASN A 8 -2.87 -29.39 -0.88
CA ASN A 8 -2.71 -27.97 -1.21
C ASN A 8 -1.24 -27.55 -1.34
N ARG A 9 -0.33 -28.48 -1.62
CA ARG A 9 1.12 -28.22 -1.71
C ARG A 9 1.46 -27.07 -2.66
N HIS A 10 0.75 -26.96 -3.79
CA HIS A 10 0.91 -25.88 -4.75
C HIS A 10 0.53 -24.50 -4.18
N LEU A 11 -0.47 -24.44 -3.29
CA LEU A 11 -0.87 -23.19 -2.65
C LEU A 11 0.17 -22.73 -1.64
N PHE A 12 0.75 -23.64 -0.87
CA PHE A 12 1.83 -23.33 0.06
C PHE A 12 3.11 -22.87 -0.68
N GLN A 13 3.41 -23.49 -1.83
CA GLN A 13 4.51 -23.04 -2.66
C GLN A 13 4.28 -21.64 -3.22
N ALA A 14 3.09 -21.37 -3.77
CA ALA A 14 2.73 -20.04 -4.29
C ALA A 14 2.77 -18.97 -3.18
N ALA A 15 2.25 -19.27 -1.99
CA ALA A 15 2.33 -18.37 -0.83
C ALA A 15 3.79 -18.13 -0.42
N GLY A 16 4.62 -19.17 -0.38
CA GLY A 16 6.05 -19.06 -0.10
C GLY A 16 6.76 -18.12 -1.08
N THR A 17 6.52 -18.29 -2.38
CA THR A 17 7.10 -17.42 -3.42
C THR A 17 6.67 -15.94 -3.25
N LEU A 18 5.42 -15.69 -2.86
CA LEU A 18 4.95 -14.34 -2.58
C LEU A 18 5.66 -13.74 -1.35
N LEU A 19 5.78 -14.51 -0.26
CA LEU A 19 6.49 -14.06 0.94
C LEU A 19 7.98 -13.83 0.68
N GLU A 20 8.64 -14.66 -0.13
CA GLU A 20 10.03 -14.47 -0.57
C GLU A 20 10.20 -13.18 -1.35
N ARG A 21 9.33 -12.96 -2.34
CA ARG A 21 9.35 -11.75 -3.18
C ARG A 21 9.29 -10.46 -2.35
N TRP A 22 8.55 -10.49 -1.23
CA TRP A 22 8.31 -9.33 -0.38
C TRP A 22 9.14 -9.34 0.92
N ASN A 23 10.12 -10.27 1.01
CA ASN A 23 11.03 -10.42 2.17
C ASN A 23 10.30 -10.63 3.51
N LEU A 24 9.22 -11.42 3.48
CA LEU A 24 8.36 -11.74 4.64
C LEU A 24 8.41 -13.22 5.03
N THR A 25 9.41 -13.98 4.59
CA THR A 25 9.56 -15.41 4.91
C THR A 25 9.67 -15.68 6.40
N SER A 26 10.21 -14.72 7.17
CA SER A 26 10.37 -14.83 8.63
C SER A 26 9.06 -14.96 9.40
N ILE A 27 7.94 -14.57 8.80
CA ILE A 27 6.61 -14.64 9.41
C ILE A 27 5.75 -15.80 8.90
N ALA A 28 6.22 -16.58 7.92
CA ALA A 28 5.46 -17.66 7.27
C ALA A 28 4.89 -18.71 8.24
N GLY A 29 5.57 -18.96 9.36
CA GLY A 29 5.14 -19.93 10.37
C GLY A 29 4.37 -19.33 11.55
N ARG A 30 4.16 -18.00 11.56
CA ARG A 30 3.48 -17.30 12.66
C ARG A 30 1.98 -17.26 12.46
N THR A 31 1.24 -17.25 13.54
CA THR A 31 -0.20 -16.96 13.50
C THR A 31 -0.45 -15.47 13.37
N THR A 32 -1.63 -15.07 12.90
CA THR A 32 -2.02 -13.66 12.75
C THR A 32 -2.01 -12.88 14.07
N ARG A 33 -2.00 -13.56 15.21
CA ARG A 33 -1.89 -12.94 16.55
C ARG A 33 -0.45 -12.60 16.92
N GLU A 34 0.51 -13.25 16.31
CA GLU A 34 1.96 -13.11 16.60
C GLU A 34 2.67 -12.12 15.68
N ILE A 35 1.99 -11.63 14.64
CA ILE A 35 2.54 -10.66 13.71
C ILE A 35 2.11 -9.24 14.06
N SER A 36 3.00 -8.25 13.81
CA SER A 36 2.74 -6.84 14.07
C SER A 36 1.66 -6.28 13.14
N TYR A 37 1.16 -5.10 13.47
CA TYR A 37 0.20 -4.39 12.62
C TYR A 37 0.79 -4.08 11.24
N GLY A 38 2.04 -3.63 11.17
CA GLY A 38 2.73 -3.37 9.91
C GLY A 38 2.95 -4.64 9.07
N GLU A 39 3.27 -5.79 9.71
CA GLU A 39 3.34 -7.07 9.01
C GLU A 39 1.97 -7.50 8.45
N LYS A 40 0.87 -7.24 9.17
CA LYS A 40 -0.50 -7.48 8.67
C LYS A 40 -0.80 -6.63 7.44
N ARG A 41 -0.47 -5.32 7.46
CA ARG A 41 -0.64 -4.45 6.29
C ARG A 41 0.13 -4.94 5.05
N GLN A 42 1.36 -5.42 5.25
CA GLN A 42 2.13 -6.02 4.16
C GLN A 42 1.48 -7.30 3.63
N ILE A 43 0.94 -8.16 4.50
CA ILE A 43 0.20 -9.37 4.09
C ILE A 43 -1.07 -9.00 3.32
N ASP A 44 -1.83 -7.98 3.77
CA ASP A 44 -3.04 -7.53 3.08
C ASP A 44 -2.72 -7.12 1.63
N LEU A 45 -1.61 -6.39 1.41
CA LEU A 45 -1.15 -6.04 0.08
C LEU A 45 -0.75 -7.28 -0.74
N ILE A 46 -0.05 -8.24 -0.14
CA ILE A 46 0.31 -9.51 -0.80
C ILE A 46 -0.93 -10.30 -1.20
N LEU A 47 -1.93 -10.37 -0.34
CA LEU A 47 -3.19 -11.06 -0.62
C LEU A 47 -3.96 -10.39 -1.77
N ALA A 48 -4.00 -9.05 -1.80
CA ALA A 48 -4.58 -8.31 -2.91
C ALA A 48 -3.85 -8.59 -4.24
N MET A 49 -2.53 -8.78 -4.19
CA MET A 49 -1.71 -9.10 -5.36
C MET A 49 -1.78 -10.57 -5.80
N ALA A 50 -2.18 -11.49 -4.93
CA ALA A 50 -2.22 -12.92 -5.24
C ALA A 50 -3.20 -13.25 -6.38
N VAL A 51 -4.23 -12.42 -6.59
CA VAL A 51 -5.21 -12.57 -7.68
C VAL A 51 -4.79 -11.88 -8.99
N GLN A 52 -3.61 -11.27 -9.03
CA GLN A 52 -3.05 -10.54 -10.18
C GLN A 52 -4.02 -9.50 -10.75
N PRO A 53 -4.47 -8.52 -9.94
CA PRO A 53 -5.44 -7.53 -10.35
C PRO A 53 -4.86 -6.60 -11.42
N LYS A 54 -5.72 -6.06 -12.30
CA LYS A 54 -5.35 -4.97 -13.21
C LYS A 54 -5.49 -3.60 -12.55
N VAL A 55 -6.37 -3.52 -11.56
CA VAL A 55 -6.63 -2.29 -10.78
C VAL A 55 -6.54 -2.65 -9.30
N LEU A 56 -5.76 -1.90 -8.55
CA LEU A 56 -5.59 -2.03 -7.11
C LEU A 56 -6.14 -0.78 -6.43
N LEU A 57 -7.04 -0.99 -5.47
CA LEU A 57 -7.60 0.09 -4.65
C LEU A 57 -6.97 0.01 -3.26
N LEU A 58 -6.34 1.08 -2.82
CA LEU A 58 -5.70 1.19 -1.51
C LEU A 58 -6.34 2.34 -0.72
N ASP A 59 -6.84 2.02 0.46
CA ASP A 59 -7.43 3.00 1.37
C ASP A 59 -6.51 3.14 2.58
N GLU A 60 -5.84 4.29 2.68
CA GLU A 60 -4.88 4.65 3.72
C GLU A 60 -3.87 3.52 4.03
N PRO A 61 -3.10 3.02 3.05
CA PRO A 61 -2.24 1.85 3.24
C PRO A 61 -1.15 2.07 4.29
N THR A 62 -0.82 3.32 4.63
CA THR A 62 0.22 3.67 5.59
C THR A 62 -0.31 4.10 6.96
N ALA A 63 -1.63 4.20 7.14
CA ALA A 63 -2.22 4.66 8.39
C ALA A 63 -1.83 3.78 9.60
N GLY A 64 -1.41 4.44 10.67
CA GLY A 64 -1.05 3.78 11.94
C GLY A 64 0.28 3.02 11.92
N LEU A 65 1.08 3.14 10.86
CA LEU A 65 2.40 2.54 10.76
C LEU A 65 3.48 3.43 11.36
N SER A 66 4.53 2.82 11.90
CA SER A 66 5.77 3.51 12.25
C SER A 66 6.50 3.96 10.96
N ALA A 67 7.38 4.96 11.07
CA ALA A 67 8.14 5.45 9.92
C ALA A 67 8.90 4.35 9.16
N ALA A 68 9.48 3.38 9.89
CA ALA A 68 10.16 2.24 9.27
C ALA A 68 9.21 1.27 8.54
N GLU A 69 7.97 1.14 9.01
CA GLU A 69 6.94 0.34 8.33
C GLU A 69 6.38 1.06 7.11
N VAL A 70 6.18 2.38 7.19
CA VAL A 70 5.81 3.22 6.04
C VAL A 70 6.81 3.04 4.90
N VAL A 71 8.11 3.15 5.16
CA VAL A 71 9.15 2.95 4.14
C VAL A 71 9.03 1.57 3.48
N ARG A 72 8.75 0.52 4.25
CA ARG A 72 8.57 -0.83 3.71
C ARG A 72 7.33 -0.93 2.82
N VAL A 73 6.16 -0.46 3.29
CA VAL A 73 4.90 -0.51 2.52
C VAL A 73 5.00 0.34 1.26
N VAL A 74 5.56 1.54 1.33
CA VAL A 74 5.83 2.40 0.16
C VAL A 74 6.74 1.68 -0.84
N GLY A 75 7.81 1.05 -0.37
CA GLY A 75 8.71 0.24 -1.21
C GLY A 75 7.99 -0.92 -1.90
N MET A 76 7.07 -1.59 -1.19
CA MET A 76 6.24 -2.65 -1.77
C MET A 76 5.33 -2.10 -2.88
N ILE A 77 4.59 -1.01 -2.63
CA ILE A 77 3.69 -0.40 -3.62
C ILE A 77 4.49 0.05 -4.85
N ARG A 78 5.65 0.68 -4.66
CA ARG A 78 6.52 1.14 -5.73
C ARG A 78 7.07 0.00 -6.61
N SER A 79 7.22 -1.21 -6.05
CA SER A 79 7.70 -2.40 -6.76
C SER A 79 6.60 -3.15 -7.51
N LEU A 80 5.34 -2.69 -7.47
CA LEU A 80 4.23 -3.27 -8.23
C LEU A 80 4.46 -3.10 -9.75
N PRO A 81 3.86 -3.96 -10.59
CA PRO A 81 3.95 -3.84 -12.04
C PRO A 81 3.47 -2.46 -12.52
N LYS A 82 4.22 -1.82 -13.41
CA LYS A 82 3.89 -0.49 -13.94
C LYS A 82 2.61 -0.46 -14.78
N GLU A 83 2.21 -1.60 -15.30
CA GLU A 83 0.97 -1.78 -16.08
C GLU A 83 -0.28 -1.82 -15.21
N MET A 84 -0.09 -1.93 -13.88
CA MET A 84 -1.19 -1.95 -12.93
C MET A 84 -1.66 -0.52 -12.65
N THR A 85 -2.96 -0.31 -12.74
CA THR A 85 -3.56 0.95 -12.27
C THR A 85 -3.75 0.89 -10.76
N ILE A 86 -3.23 1.87 -10.05
CA ILE A 86 -3.41 1.99 -8.59
C ILE A 86 -4.22 3.25 -8.31
N LEU A 87 -5.34 3.10 -7.62
CA LEU A 87 -6.07 4.21 -7.00
C LEU A 87 -5.85 4.15 -5.50
N MET A 88 -5.24 5.19 -4.95
CA MET A 88 -4.90 5.26 -3.55
C MET A 88 -5.55 6.47 -2.89
N ILE A 89 -6.12 6.27 -1.71
CA ILE A 89 -6.54 7.34 -0.80
C ILE A 89 -5.47 7.44 0.27
N GLU A 90 -4.91 8.62 0.46
CA GLU A 90 -3.91 8.93 1.49
C GLU A 90 -4.11 10.35 2.02
N HIS A 91 -3.84 10.51 3.30
CA HIS A 91 -3.80 11.82 3.95
C HIS A 91 -2.36 12.27 4.26
N ASP A 92 -1.38 11.37 4.16
CA ASP A 92 0.04 11.71 4.22
C ASP A 92 0.51 12.20 2.85
N MET A 93 0.68 13.52 2.73
CA MET A 93 1.09 14.14 1.48
C MET A 93 2.48 13.69 1.02
N LEU A 94 3.39 13.34 1.94
CA LEU A 94 4.71 12.83 1.56
C LEU A 94 4.61 11.48 0.87
N VAL A 95 3.76 10.60 1.38
CA VAL A 95 3.46 9.29 0.76
C VAL A 95 2.78 9.47 -0.59
N ALA A 96 1.78 10.36 -0.66
CA ALA A 96 1.08 10.67 -1.90
C ALA A 96 2.04 11.20 -2.97
N PHE A 97 2.90 12.16 -2.64
CA PHE A 97 3.90 12.72 -3.56
C PHE A 97 4.97 11.70 -3.99
N ASP A 98 5.23 10.71 -3.16
CA ASP A 98 6.24 9.69 -3.42
C ASP A 98 5.76 8.58 -4.35
N LEU A 99 4.45 8.30 -4.37
CA LEU A 99 3.86 7.16 -5.08
C LEU A 99 3.03 7.54 -6.30
N ALA A 100 2.39 8.72 -6.30
CA ALA A 100 1.40 9.06 -7.31
C ALA A 100 2.02 9.66 -8.58
N ASP A 101 1.46 9.33 -9.74
CA ASP A 101 1.68 10.04 -11.00
C ASP A 101 0.75 11.26 -11.11
N ARG A 102 -0.47 11.14 -10.59
CA ARG A 102 -1.50 12.20 -10.56
C ARG A 102 -2.19 12.21 -9.20
N ILE A 103 -2.55 13.39 -8.73
CA ILE A 103 -3.19 13.60 -7.44
C ILE A 103 -4.47 14.41 -7.65
N ALA A 104 -5.55 13.96 -7.02
CA ALA A 104 -6.78 14.71 -6.85
C ALA A 104 -6.94 15.04 -5.37
N VAL A 105 -6.96 16.34 -5.02
CA VAL A 105 -7.04 16.81 -3.64
C VAL A 105 -8.49 17.12 -3.30
N LEU A 106 -9.01 16.43 -2.26
CA LEU A 106 -10.37 16.60 -1.76
C LEU A 106 -10.34 17.31 -0.42
N HIS A 107 -11.16 18.35 -0.26
CA HIS A 107 -11.37 19.01 1.01
C HIS A 107 -12.86 19.21 1.26
N GLN A 108 -13.35 18.77 2.42
CA GLN A 108 -14.79 18.81 2.80
C GLN A 108 -15.73 18.26 1.70
N GLY A 109 -15.31 17.13 1.07
CA GLY A 109 -16.09 16.47 0.03
C GLY A 109 -16.09 17.16 -1.34
N ARG A 110 -15.24 18.18 -1.54
CA ARG A 110 -15.08 18.89 -2.81
C ARG A 110 -13.69 18.68 -3.38
N LEU A 111 -13.60 18.50 -4.69
CA LEU A 111 -12.34 18.52 -5.41
C LEU A 111 -11.83 19.96 -5.46
N ILE A 112 -10.64 20.22 -4.89
CA ILE A 112 -10.06 21.57 -4.82
C ILE A 112 -8.87 21.73 -5.75
N ALA A 113 -8.16 20.63 -6.07
CA ALA A 113 -7.05 20.64 -7.02
C ALA A 113 -6.90 19.27 -7.67
N GLU A 114 -6.41 19.23 -8.91
CA GLU A 114 -6.05 18.00 -9.62
C GLU A 114 -4.87 18.27 -10.55
N GLY A 115 -3.88 17.40 -10.55
CA GLY A 115 -2.70 17.56 -11.40
C GLY A 115 -1.63 16.50 -11.15
N ASP A 116 -0.46 16.72 -11.76
CA ASP A 116 0.74 15.97 -11.40
C ASP A 116 1.30 16.43 -10.05
N VAL A 117 2.29 15.67 -9.54
CA VAL A 117 2.91 15.95 -8.24
C VAL A 117 3.49 17.37 -8.16
N ALA A 118 4.11 17.86 -9.24
CA ALA A 118 4.72 19.19 -9.25
C ALA A 118 3.67 20.31 -9.15
N THR A 119 2.57 20.15 -9.88
CA THR A 119 1.43 21.07 -9.82
C THR A 119 0.82 21.13 -8.43
N ILE A 120 0.52 19.97 -7.83
CA ILE A 120 -0.13 19.89 -6.52
C ILE A 120 0.78 20.40 -5.40
N ARG A 121 2.07 20.07 -5.45
CA ARG A 121 3.06 20.51 -4.44
C ARG A 121 3.22 22.02 -4.40
N ASN A 122 3.05 22.71 -5.52
CA ASN A 122 3.17 24.16 -5.65
C ASN A 122 1.83 24.91 -5.59
N ASP A 123 0.72 24.21 -5.39
CA ASP A 123 -0.59 24.83 -5.29
C ASP A 123 -0.75 25.54 -3.94
N PRO A 124 -1.00 26.88 -3.91
CA PRO A 124 -1.13 27.63 -2.66
C PRO A 124 -2.27 27.16 -1.77
N HIS A 125 -3.40 26.74 -2.37
CA HIS A 125 -4.56 26.22 -1.63
C HIS A 125 -4.25 24.89 -0.95
N VAL A 126 -3.55 23.99 -1.63
CA VAL A 126 -3.12 22.72 -1.06
C VAL A 126 -2.10 22.96 0.04
N THR A 127 -1.17 23.88 -0.16
CA THR A 127 -0.15 24.26 0.84
C THR A 127 -0.83 24.78 2.11
N GLU A 128 -1.77 25.70 1.98
CA GLU A 128 -2.49 26.29 3.12
C GLU A 128 -3.28 25.24 3.94
N ILE A 129 -3.94 24.28 3.25
CA ILE A 129 -4.85 23.31 3.90
C ILE A 129 -4.10 22.12 4.48
N TYR A 130 -3.09 21.60 3.79
CA TYR A 130 -2.49 20.29 4.08
C TYR A 130 -1.02 20.35 4.48
N LEU A 131 -0.25 21.35 4.05
CA LEU A 131 1.18 21.43 4.34
C LEU A 131 1.48 22.41 5.48
N GLY A 132 0.47 23.13 5.95
CA GLY A 132 0.58 24.12 7.02
C GLY A 132 1.35 25.35 6.56
N ALA A 133 0.80 26.54 6.79
CA ALA A 133 1.64 27.70 6.91
C ALA A 133 2.20 27.68 8.34
N ASP A 134 3.50 27.40 8.51
CA ASP A 134 4.22 27.69 9.75
C ASP A 134 4.24 29.20 10.00
#